data_093ebc307d266ce00e71e3ab5411a2f9
#
_entry.id   093ebc307d266ce00e71e3ab5411a2f9
#
_cell.length_a   1.000
_cell.length_b   1.000
_cell.length_c   1.000
_cell.angle_alpha   90.00
_cell.angle_beta   90.00
_cell.angle_gamma   90.00
#
_symmetry.space_group_name_H-M   'P 1'
#
loop_
_entity.id
_entity.type
_entity.pdbx_description
1 polymer ?
#
loop_
_entity_poly.entity_id
_entity_poly.type
_entity_poly.pdbx_seq_one_letter_code
_entity_poly.pdbx_strand_id
1 'polypeptide(L)'
;MIWSSCFEQAAGKKITYIPYKGGGDVAVQLVGKHVDSTVNNPIEAESQWRAGKLRPLCVMDKEKLPYTTKLTTTQSWADIPTCASAGVPVDYLMLRGIFMPPGVSADQVAYYLGLFAKLRALPEWKDFMDKGAFKQTSLSGPAFSEWLGKNEQLHRGLMKEAGFIAN
;
A
#
# COMPACT_ATOMS: atom_id res chain seq x y z
N MET A 1 3.20 7.31 9.06
CA MET A 1 4.46 7.61 9.76
C MET A 1 5.69 7.13 8.96
N ILE A 2 5.94 5.83 8.74
CA ILE A 2 7.14 5.38 8.00
C ILE A 2 7.14 5.84 6.53
N TRP A 3 6.01 5.80 5.84
CA TRP A 3 5.89 6.29 4.46
C TRP A 3 6.21 7.79 4.33
N SER A 4 5.91 8.63 5.35
CA SER A 4 6.26 10.05 5.31
C SER A 4 7.77 10.26 5.29
N SER A 5 8.53 9.44 6.03
CA SER A 5 10.00 9.47 6.01
C SER A 5 10.56 9.09 4.63
N CYS A 6 9.98 8.07 3.97
CA CYS A 6 10.36 7.75 2.58
C CYS A 6 10.15 8.94 1.64
N PHE A 7 9.01 9.62 1.81
CA PHE A 7 8.66 10.76 0.96
C PHE A 7 9.55 11.97 1.23
N GLU A 8 9.83 12.27 2.51
CA GLU A 8 10.74 13.34 2.92
C GLU A 8 12.15 13.14 2.34
N GLN A 9 12.68 11.91 2.41
CA GLN A 9 13.98 11.56 1.83
C GLN A 9 13.99 11.78 0.32
N ALA A 10 13.03 11.18 -0.39
CA ALA A 10 12.98 11.24 -1.84
C ALA A 10 12.74 12.67 -2.36
N ALA A 11 11.97 13.47 -1.65
CA ALA A 11 11.64 14.84 -2.04
C ALA A 11 12.64 15.89 -1.50
N GLY A 12 13.51 15.54 -0.56
CA GLY A 12 14.40 16.49 0.12
C GLY A 12 13.65 17.57 0.92
N LYS A 13 12.42 17.29 1.34
CA LYS A 13 11.52 18.23 2.01
C LYS A 13 10.99 17.64 3.31
N LYS A 14 10.88 18.46 4.35
CA LYS A 14 10.16 18.07 5.57
C LYS A 14 8.66 18.29 5.41
N ILE A 15 7.88 17.36 5.96
CA ILE A 15 6.42 17.45 6.01
C ILE A 15 5.94 17.31 7.45
N THR A 16 4.86 18.00 7.79
CA THR A 16 4.21 17.86 9.10
C THR A 16 3.30 16.65 9.07
N TYR A 17 3.65 15.62 9.81
CA TYR A 17 2.82 14.41 9.92
C TYR A 17 1.74 14.56 10.97
N ILE A 18 0.48 14.42 10.56
CA ILE A 18 -0.71 14.46 11.44
C ILE A 18 -1.37 13.08 11.42
N PRO A 19 -1.34 12.31 12.52
CA PRO A 19 -1.91 10.96 12.56
C PRO A 19 -3.44 11.00 12.64
N TYR A 20 -4.09 10.09 11.91
CA TYR A 20 -5.53 9.81 11.97
C TYR A 20 -5.77 8.31 12.20
N LYS A 21 -7.00 7.93 12.54
CA LYS A 21 -7.35 6.55 12.89
C LYS A 21 -7.38 5.61 11.69
N GLY A 22 -7.51 6.12 10.46
CA GLY A 22 -7.54 5.31 9.25
C GLY A 22 -7.55 6.14 7.98
N GLY A 23 -7.36 5.47 6.82
CA GLY A 23 -7.29 6.14 5.53
C GLY A 23 -8.59 6.80 5.12
N GLY A 24 -9.74 6.21 5.43
CA GLY A 24 -11.05 6.83 5.21
C GLY A 24 -11.22 8.14 6.00
N ASP A 25 -10.81 8.15 7.27
CA ASP A 25 -10.88 9.34 8.12
C ASP A 25 -10.05 10.48 7.56
N VAL A 26 -8.78 10.20 7.20
CA VAL A 26 -7.91 11.24 6.64
C VAL A 26 -8.36 11.71 5.26
N ALA A 27 -8.98 10.87 4.45
CA ALA A 27 -9.57 11.28 3.17
C ALA A 27 -10.69 12.34 3.37
N VAL A 28 -11.51 12.19 4.41
CA VAL A 28 -12.51 13.20 4.79
C VAL A 28 -11.84 14.51 5.23
N GLN A 29 -10.76 14.42 6.02
CA GLN A 29 -10.02 15.62 6.45
C GLN A 29 -9.36 16.34 5.27
N LEU A 30 -8.87 15.60 4.28
CA LEU A 30 -8.33 16.19 3.05
C LEU A 30 -9.41 16.92 2.26
N VAL A 31 -10.62 16.35 2.13
CA VAL A 31 -11.78 17.02 1.50
C VAL A 31 -12.14 18.30 2.27
N GLY A 32 -12.07 18.26 3.61
CA GLY A 32 -12.30 19.40 4.49
C GLY A 32 -11.17 20.45 4.51
N LYS A 33 -10.06 20.20 3.79
CA LYS A 33 -8.86 21.06 3.75
C LYS A 33 -8.17 21.22 5.12
N HIS A 34 -8.31 20.24 5.99
CA HIS A 34 -7.63 20.19 7.28
C HIS A 34 -6.21 19.61 7.17
N VAL A 35 -5.91 18.99 6.05
CA VAL A 35 -4.57 18.52 5.64
C VAL A 35 -4.39 18.77 4.15
N ASP A 36 -3.14 18.89 3.69
CA ASP A 36 -2.80 19.20 2.31
C ASP A 36 -2.70 17.97 1.42
N SER A 37 -2.34 16.83 2.00
CA SER A 37 -2.16 15.55 1.30
C SER A 37 -2.36 14.37 2.23
N THR A 38 -2.60 13.19 1.65
CA THR A 38 -2.67 11.92 2.39
C THR A 38 -2.14 10.77 1.56
N VAL A 39 -1.76 9.69 2.24
CA VAL A 39 -1.47 8.40 1.62
C VAL A 39 -2.57 7.41 2.02
N ASN A 40 -3.19 6.79 1.03
CA ASN A 40 -4.32 5.89 1.19
C ASN A 40 -4.10 4.58 0.43
N ASN A 41 -4.73 3.51 0.90
CA ASN A 41 -5.04 2.43 -0.02
C ASN A 41 -6.08 2.95 -1.03
N PRO A 42 -6.04 2.53 -2.31
CA PRO A 42 -6.90 3.07 -3.35
C PRO A 42 -8.38 3.15 -2.95
N ILE A 43 -8.95 2.06 -2.43
CA ILE A 43 -10.37 1.97 -2.05
C ILE A 43 -10.79 2.99 -0.98
N GLU A 44 -9.87 3.42 -0.10
CA GLU A 44 -10.19 4.33 1.02
C GLU A 44 -10.52 5.75 0.55
N ALA A 45 -10.02 6.16 -0.60
CA ALA A 45 -10.23 7.50 -1.17
C ALA A 45 -11.04 7.48 -2.48
N GLU A 46 -11.40 6.30 -3.00
CA GLU A 46 -12.05 6.14 -4.30
C GLU A 46 -13.36 6.92 -4.42
N SER A 47 -14.23 6.85 -3.41
CA SER A 47 -15.51 7.54 -3.42
C SER A 47 -15.36 9.06 -3.53
N GLN A 48 -14.36 9.63 -2.86
CA GLN A 48 -14.06 11.05 -2.90
C GLN A 48 -13.46 11.48 -4.25
N TRP A 49 -12.63 10.61 -4.83
CA TRP A 49 -12.11 10.83 -6.19
C TRP A 49 -13.23 10.74 -7.23
N ARG A 50 -14.09 9.73 -7.16
CA ARG A 50 -15.26 9.58 -8.04
C ARG A 50 -16.19 10.79 -7.97
N ALA A 51 -16.33 11.39 -6.80
CA ALA A 51 -17.10 12.61 -6.59
C ALA A 51 -16.36 13.90 -7.01
N GLY A 52 -15.13 13.80 -7.53
CA GLY A 52 -14.32 14.96 -7.94
C GLY A 52 -13.80 15.82 -6.80
N LYS A 53 -13.85 15.31 -5.55
CA LYS A 53 -13.41 16.05 -4.36
C LYS A 53 -11.95 15.81 -4.01
N LEU A 54 -11.36 14.72 -4.47
CA LEU A 54 -9.95 14.39 -4.35
C LEU A 54 -9.37 14.06 -5.72
N ARG A 55 -8.06 14.08 -5.79
CA ARG A 55 -7.31 13.70 -6.98
C ARG A 55 -6.11 12.85 -6.57
N PRO A 56 -5.94 11.62 -7.08
CA PRO A 56 -4.72 10.86 -6.88
C PRO A 56 -3.56 11.54 -7.63
N LEU A 57 -2.40 11.58 -6.99
CA LEU A 57 -1.20 12.20 -7.56
C LEU A 57 -0.25 11.18 -8.15
N CYS A 58 0.04 10.11 -7.40
CA CYS A 58 0.88 9.01 -7.84
C CYS A 58 0.65 7.75 -7.00
N VAL A 59 1.13 6.61 -7.49
CA VAL A 59 1.20 5.35 -6.73
C VAL A 59 2.63 5.06 -6.30
N MET A 60 2.82 4.58 -5.07
CA MET A 60 4.12 4.28 -4.46
C MET A 60 4.56 2.85 -4.82
N ASP A 61 4.57 2.53 -6.11
CA ASP A 61 4.98 1.25 -6.66
C ASP A 61 5.88 1.51 -7.89
N LYS A 62 6.65 0.50 -8.28
CA LYS A 62 7.47 0.51 -9.51
C LYS A 62 6.62 0.52 -10.77
N GLU A 63 5.40 0.00 -10.68
CA GLU A 63 4.46 -0.13 -11.79
C GLU A 63 3.15 0.60 -11.48
N LYS A 64 2.48 1.07 -12.53
CA LYS A 64 1.12 1.58 -12.42
C LYS A 64 0.14 0.48 -12.01
N LEU A 65 -0.94 0.86 -11.36
CA LEU A 65 -2.03 -0.07 -11.10
C LEU A 65 -2.67 -0.52 -12.42
N PRO A 66 -3.00 -1.83 -12.59
CA PRO A 66 -3.46 -2.36 -13.87
C PRO A 66 -4.95 -2.14 -14.15
N TYR A 67 -5.67 -1.42 -13.29
CA TYR A 67 -7.14 -1.31 -13.32
C TYR A 67 -7.60 -0.21 -14.26
N THR A 68 -8.15 -0.59 -15.41
CA THR A 68 -8.55 0.31 -16.50
C THR A 68 -10.01 0.76 -16.46
N THR A 69 -10.83 0.16 -15.59
CA THR A 69 -12.23 0.57 -15.42
C THR A 69 -12.29 2.02 -14.96
N LYS A 70 -12.99 2.86 -15.70
CA LYS A 70 -13.11 4.30 -15.39
C LYS A 70 -13.85 4.52 -14.07
N LEU A 71 -13.26 5.30 -13.21
CA LEU A 71 -13.82 5.72 -11.92
C LEU A 71 -14.41 7.13 -12.00
N THR A 72 -13.82 7.98 -12.82
CA THR A 72 -14.35 9.28 -13.19
C THR A 72 -14.75 9.27 -14.67
N THR A 73 -15.23 10.37 -15.19
CA THR A 73 -15.56 10.50 -16.63
C THR A 73 -14.36 10.24 -17.53
N THR A 74 -13.14 10.47 -17.04
CA THR A 74 -11.92 10.42 -17.87
C THR A 74 -10.85 9.46 -17.35
N GLN A 75 -10.82 9.15 -16.06
CA GLN A 75 -9.69 8.47 -15.40
C GLN A 75 -10.06 7.15 -14.74
N SER A 76 -9.08 6.25 -14.74
CA SER A 76 -9.02 4.96 -14.04
C SER A 76 -7.77 4.93 -13.15
N TRP A 77 -7.59 3.90 -12.33
CA TRP A 77 -6.35 3.71 -11.57
C TRP A 77 -5.12 3.54 -12.48
N ALA A 78 -5.26 2.96 -13.67
CA ALA A 78 -4.16 2.79 -14.63
C ALA A 78 -3.65 4.12 -15.23
N ASP A 79 -4.43 5.17 -15.13
CA ASP A 79 -4.03 6.50 -15.60
C ASP A 79 -3.13 7.23 -14.58
N ILE A 80 -3.07 6.77 -13.33
CA ILE A 80 -2.30 7.40 -12.27
C ILE A 80 -0.82 7.02 -12.43
N PRO A 81 0.12 8.00 -12.47
CA PRO A 81 1.54 7.73 -12.61
C PRO A 81 2.13 7.06 -11.36
N THR A 82 3.28 6.43 -11.51
CA THR A 82 4.11 6.06 -10.33
C THR A 82 4.73 7.32 -9.73
N CYS A 83 5.00 7.33 -8.43
CA CYS A 83 5.67 8.48 -7.80
C CYS A 83 7.05 8.72 -8.41
N ALA A 84 7.77 7.67 -8.78
CA ALA A 84 9.05 7.78 -9.48
C ALA A 84 8.92 8.53 -10.83
N SER A 85 7.90 8.20 -11.63
CA SER A 85 7.64 8.90 -12.90
C SER A 85 7.13 10.33 -12.71
N ALA A 86 6.59 10.64 -11.55
CA ALA A 86 6.17 11.98 -11.15
C ALA A 86 7.30 12.82 -10.48
N GLY A 87 8.54 12.31 -10.47
CA GLY A 87 9.71 13.01 -9.97
C GLY A 87 10.05 12.75 -8.50
N VAL A 88 9.32 11.84 -7.83
CA VAL A 88 9.59 11.46 -6.44
C VAL A 88 9.84 9.96 -6.38
N PRO A 89 11.09 9.49 -6.39
CA PRO A 89 11.45 8.07 -6.48
C PRO A 89 11.18 7.32 -5.16
N VAL A 90 9.91 7.12 -4.83
CA VAL A 90 9.45 6.34 -3.67
C VAL A 90 8.86 5.03 -4.16
N ASP A 91 9.34 3.93 -3.58
CA ASP A 91 8.79 2.58 -3.69
C ASP A 91 8.50 2.09 -2.27
N TYR A 92 7.23 2.02 -1.90
CA TYR A 92 6.81 1.61 -0.57
C TYR A 92 5.51 0.82 -0.65
N LEU A 93 5.61 -0.50 -0.52
CA LEU A 93 4.46 -1.39 -0.53
C LEU A 93 4.07 -1.80 0.89
N MET A 94 2.80 -1.64 1.21
CA MET A 94 2.26 -2.10 2.49
C MET A 94 2.14 -3.63 2.49
N LEU A 95 2.80 -4.27 3.46
CA LEU A 95 2.62 -5.69 3.71
C LEU A 95 1.21 -6.00 4.20
N ARG A 96 0.58 -6.99 3.57
CA ARG A 96 -0.57 -7.72 4.09
C ARG A 96 -0.19 -9.19 4.13
N GLY A 97 -0.08 -9.77 5.31
CA GLY A 97 0.41 -11.13 5.49
C GLY A 97 -0.42 -11.91 6.50
N ILE A 98 -0.42 -13.23 6.34
CA ILE A 98 -1.02 -14.17 7.28
C ILE A 98 0.12 -14.96 7.91
N PHE A 99 0.14 -15.00 9.23
CA PHE A 99 1.19 -15.62 10.02
C PHE A 99 0.59 -16.72 10.88
N MET A 100 1.38 -17.75 11.13
CA MET A 100 1.05 -18.79 12.07
C MET A 100 1.94 -18.66 13.32
N PRO A 101 1.51 -19.14 14.49
CA PRO A 101 2.34 -19.14 15.68
C PRO A 101 3.58 -20.04 15.51
N PRO A 102 4.64 -19.84 16.30
CA PRO A 102 5.80 -20.71 16.28
C PRO A 102 5.42 -22.14 16.70
N GLY A 103 6.15 -23.14 16.19
CA GLY A 103 5.97 -24.56 16.56
C GLY A 103 4.88 -25.30 15.79
N VAL A 104 4.23 -24.68 14.79
CA VAL A 104 3.30 -25.40 13.91
C VAL A 104 4.05 -26.41 13.03
N SER A 105 3.39 -27.53 12.71
CA SER A 105 3.97 -28.56 11.85
C SER A 105 4.01 -28.14 10.38
N ALA A 106 4.88 -28.78 9.60
CA ALA A 106 4.94 -28.58 8.16
C ALA A 106 3.61 -28.89 7.46
N ASP A 107 2.88 -29.93 7.93
CA ASP A 107 1.58 -30.30 7.38
C ASP A 107 0.51 -29.21 7.64
N GLN A 108 0.54 -28.58 8.81
CA GLN A 108 -0.35 -27.45 9.10
C GLN A 108 -0.05 -26.26 8.16
N VAL A 109 1.21 -25.95 7.94
CA VAL A 109 1.62 -24.89 6.99
C VAL A 109 1.15 -25.24 5.58
N ALA A 110 1.40 -26.48 5.12
CA ALA A 110 1.01 -26.96 3.79
C ALA A 110 -0.52 -26.89 3.59
N TYR A 111 -1.29 -27.26 4.61
CA TYR A 111 -2.76 -27.16 4.58
C TYR A 111 -3.24 -25.75 4.29
N TYR A 112 -2.75 -24.74 5.05
CA TYR A 112 -3.17 -23.36 4.85
C TYR A 112 -2.66 -22.76 3.54
N LEU A 113 -1.44 -23.10 3.11
CA LEU A 113 -0.95 -22.69 1.80
C LEU A 113 -1.85 -23.23 0.68
N GLY A 114 -2.26 -24.50 0.77
CA GLY A 114 -3.21 -25.11 -0.17
C GLY A 114 -4.58 -24.44 -0.15
N LEU A 115 -5.09 -24.09 1.05
CA LEU A 115 -6.35 -23.38 1.21
C LEU A 115 -6.30 -21.99 0.55
N PHE A 116 -5.26 -21.20 0.82
CA PHE A 116 -5.10 -19.89 0.21
C PHE A 116 -4.86 -19.93 -1.29
N ALA A 117 -4.16 -20.94 -1.80
CA ALA A 117 -4.01 -21.15 -3.24
C ALA A 117 -5.37 -21.37 -3.92
N LYS A 118 -6.22 -22.21 -3.33
CA LYS A 118 -7.60 -22.45 -3.82
C LYS A 118 -8.45 -21.18 -3.76
N LEU A 119 -8.42 -20.47 -2.61
CA LEU A 119 -9.16 -19.22 -2.44
C LEU A 119 -8.77 -18.18 -3.52
N ARG A 120 -7.48 -18.02 -3.77
CA ARG A 120 -6.96 -17.06 -4.76
C ARG A 120 -7.31 -17.42 -6.21
N ALA A 121 -7.64 -18.67 -6.49
CA ALA A 121 -8.09 -19.11 -7.80
C ALA A 121 -9.59 -18.84 -8.06
N LEU A 122 -10.35 -18.43 -7.03
CA LEU A 122 -11.78 -18.15 -7.18
C LEU A 122 -12.02 -16.82 -7.90
N PRO A 123 -13.04 -16.76 -8.77
CA PRO A 123 -13.46 -15.50 -9.41
C PRO A 123 -13.79 -14.41 -8.40
N GLU A 124 -14.40 -14.77 -7.27
CA GLU A 124 -14.76 -13.86 -6.18
C GLU A 124 -13.54 -13.18 -5.55
N TRP A 125 -12.42 -13.92 -5.43
CA TRP A 125 -11.17 -13.34 -4.98
C TRP A 125 -10.65 -12.29 -5.95
N LYS A 126 -10.66 -12.63 -7.25
CA LYS A 126 -10.25 -11.68 -8.28
C LYS A 126 -11.12 -10.42 -8.25
N ASP A 127 -12.43 -10.59 -8.18
CA ASP A 127 -13.39 -9.48 -8.11
C ASP A 127 -13.16 -8.59 -6.88
N PHE A 128 -12.90 -9.20 -5.71
CA PHE A 128 -12.55 -8.48 -4.49
C PHE A 128 -11.26 -7.66 -4.65
N MET A 129 -10.21 -8.26 -5.23
CA MET A 129 -8.93 -7.58 -5.42
C MET A 129 -9.04 -6.45 -6.46
N ASP A 130 -9.78 -6.67 -7.53
CA ASP A 130 -10.02 -5.67 -8.58
C ASP A 130 -10.83 -4.48 -8.05
N LYS A 131 -11.90 -4.74 -7.30
CA LYS A 131 -12.73 -3.70 -6.66
C LYS A 131 -11.96 -2.84 -5.66
N GLY A 132 -11.01 -3.45 -4.95
CA GLY A 132 -10.16 -2.73 -3.99
C GLY A 132 -8.94 -2.06 -4.62
N ALA A 133 -8.70 -2.27 -5.91
CA ALA A 133 -7.48 -1.90 -6.61
C ALA A 133 -6.21 -2.38 -5.87
N PHE A 134 -6.26 -3.62 -5.34
CA PHE A 134 -5.16 -4.21 -4.59
C PHE A 134 -4.12 -4.84 -5.51
N LYS A 135 -2.83 -4.72 -5.15
CA LYS A 135 -1.77 -5.46 -5.83
C LYS A 135 -1.90 -6.96 -5.56
N GLN A 136 -1.92 -7.77 -6.62
CA GLN A 136 -2.17 -9.21 -6.53
C GLN A 136 -0.88 -10.05 -6.34
N THR A 137 0.19 -9.47 -5.84
CA THR A 137 1.42 -10.20 -5.50
C THR A 137 1.17 -11.21 -4.40
N SER A 138 1.72 -12.40 -4.54
CA SER A 138 1.67 -13.44 -3.52
C SER A 138 3.03 -14.09 -3.34
N LEU A 139 3.46 -14.12 -2.11
CA LEU A 139 4.68 -14.79 -1.70
C LEU A 139 4.37 -15.78 -0.58
N SER A 140 5.08 -16.90 -0.54
CA SER A 140 4.98 -17.89 0.53
C SER A 140 6.34 -18.59 0.73
N GLY A 141 6.49 -19.26 1.87
CA GLY A 141 7.71 -20.01 2.19
C GLY A 141 8.98 -19.15 2.13
N PRO A 142 10.10 -19.69 1.59
CA PRO A 142 11.39 -19.00 1.55
C PRO A 142 11.35 -17.63 0.88
N ALA A 143 10.61 -17.49 -0.24
CA ALA A 143 10.47 -16.20 -0.94
C ALA A 143 9.78 -15.13 -0.09
N PHE A 144 8.79 -15.54 0.73
CA PHE A 144 8.14 -14.63 1.67
C PHE A 144 9.09 -14.23 2.80
N SER A 145 9.85 -15.19 3.35
CA SER A 145 10.85 -14.92 4.40
C SER A 145 11.95 -13.98 3.93
N GLU A 146 12.46 -14.18 2.72
CA GLU A 146 13.46 -13.28 2.12
C GLU A 146 12.90 -11.85 1.93
N TRP A 147 11.68 -11.75 1.42
CA TRP A 147 11.01 -10.46 1.24
C TRP A 147 10.80 -9.76 2.60
N LEU A 148 10.36 -10.49 3.63
CA LEU A 148 10.21 -9.96 4.99
C LEU A 148 11.53 -9.42 5.55
N GLY A 149 12.63 -10.15 5.41
CA GLY A 149 13.94 -9.72 5.88
C GLY A 149 14.40 -8.41 5.21
N LYS A 150 14.20 -8.29 3.90
CA LYS A 150 14.50 -7.04 3.17
C LYS A 150 13.63 -5.88 3.65
N ASN A 151 12.34 -6.13 3.85
CA ASN A 151 11.41 -5.11 4.35
C ASN A 151 11.70 -4.70 5.80
N GLU A 152 12.08 -5.65 6.68
CA GLU A 152 12.50 -5.33 8.04
C GLU A 152 13.70 -4.37 8.03
N GLN A 153 14.71 -4.67 7.22
CA GLN A 153 15.89 -3.81 7.09
C GLN A 153 15.53 -2.40 6.61
N LEU A 154 14.67 -2.30 5.57
CA LEU A 154 14.16 -1.03 5.09
C LEU A 154 13.45 -0.24 6.19
N HIS A 155 12.50 -0.87 6.89
CA HIS A 155 11.74 -0.22 7.94
C HIS A 155 12.62 0.19 9.12
N ARG A 156 13.57 -0.64 9.50
CA ARG A 156 14.54 -0.34 10.56
C ARG A 156 15.38 0.89 10.20
N GLY A 157 15.84 0.98 8.96
CA GLY A 157 16.54 2.18 8.45
C GLY A 157 15.68 3.44 8.55
N LEU A 158 14.47 3.38 8.00
CA LEU A 158 13.52 4.51 8.03
C LEU A 158 13.13 4.95 9.45
N MET A 159 12.93 3.98 10.36
CA MET A 159 12.62 4.27 11.77
C MET A 159 13.80 4.93 12.50
N LYS A 160 15.04 4.49 12.20
CA LYS A 160 16.25 5.08 12.73
C LYS A 160 16.41 6.55 12.29
N GLU A 161 16.25 6.81 11.01
CA GLU A 161 16.34 8.15 10.44
C GLU A 161 15.24 9.09 10.94
N ALA A 162 14.04 8.53 11.17
CA ALA A 162 12.92 9.26 11.75
C ALA A 162 13.05 9.46 13.30
N GLY A 163 14.11 8.92 13.93
CA GLY A 163 14.33 9.05 15.38
C GLY A 163 13.40 8.19 16.24
N PHE A 164 12.78 7.14 15.67
CA PHE A 164 11.88 6.25 16.42
C PHE A 164 12.60 5.10 17.11
N ILE A 165 13.82 4.77 16.69
CA ILE A 165 14.70 3.79 17.34
C ILE A 165 16.10 4.38 17.50
N ALA A 166 16.77 4.00 18.60
CA ALA A 166 18.15 4.39 18.85
C ALA A 166 19.12 3.77 17.80
N ASN A 167 20.27 4.42 17.69
CA ASN A 167 21.37 3.93 16.86
C ASN A 167 21.98 2.65 17.44
#